data_6b373c64a9d9a733115c274cebe65096
#
_entry.id   6b373c64a9d9a733115c274cebe65096
#
_cell.length_a   1.000
_cell.length_b   1.000
_cell.length_c   1.000
_cell.angle_alpha   90.00
_cell.angle_beta   90.00
_cell.angle_gamma   90.00
#
_symmetry.space_group_name_H-M   'P 1'
#
loop_
_entity.id
_entity.type
_entity.pdbx_description
1 polymer ?
#
loop_
_entity_poly.entity_id
_entity_poly.type
_entity_poly.pdbx_seq_one_letter_code
_entity_poly.pdbx_strand_id
1 'polypeptide(L)'
;MNKSNVADSFKKCIYEYDDVGLAYYAGLHGDNWNKKAIDITFEGSSADIMCLKDNKLIFETALEKALKPSESGFLVRDMYFFPNDVLDDMPETNEDRLNADIEIAKVVLSDLIQIGERVCLNYSFNENSTENSINDYYRDMLSIKGYKEVKDQTRHGISLNGKDAAEVDILLSKNGKEIAIFEGLKLDCVNQSYISAHIDKAIVNYNSLGTATFIVSYVSTANFEFFWKRYSAYLEIYKFPIEVKRKYEELTYPNASTRVASIILSKDGYDFPTYFIALKIS
;
A
#
# COMPACT_ATOMS: atom_id res chain seq x y z
N MET A 1 -5.64 32.39 -20.64
CA MET A 1 -5.38 32.73 -19.24
C MET A 1 -3.89 32.69 -19.00
N ASN A 2 -3.28 33.70 -18.37
CA ASN A 2 -1.84 33.73 -18.13
C ASN A 2 -1.55 32.93 -16.83
N LYS A 3 -0.55 32.05 -16.83
CA LYS A 3 -0.14 31.24 -15.65
C LYS A 3 0.09 32.12 -14.40
N SER A 4 0.69 33.30 -14.56
CA SER A 4 0.95 34.25 -13.47
C SER A 4 -0.34 34.73 -12.79
N ASN A 5 -1.40 35.01 -13.57
CA ASN A 5 -2.65 35.50 -13.02
C ASN A 5 -3.40 34.48 -12.16
N VAL A 6 -3.28 33.19 -12.50
CA VAL A 6 -3.86 32.09 -11.68
C VAL A 6 -3.09 31.98 -10.38
N ALA A 7 -1.76 31.98 -10.46
CA ALA A 7 -0.89 31.90 -9.29
C ALA A 7 -1.11 33.08 -8.31
N ASP A 8 -1.22 34.30 -8.82
CA ASP A 8 -1.45 35.49 -7.99
C ASP A 8 -2.85 35.47 -7.36
N SER A 9 -3.87 35.01 -8.10
CA SER A 9 -5.22 34.87 -7.57
C SER A 9 -5.30 33.80 -6.50
N PHE A 10 -4.58 32.69 -6.67
CA PHE A 10 -4.50 31.61 -5.70
C PHE A 10 -3.81 32.07 -4.41
N LYS A 11 -2.65 32.73 -4.51
CA LYS A 11 -1.98 33.35 -3.37
C LYS A 11 -2.92 34.28 -2.60
N LYS A 12 -3.63 35.17 -3.29
CA LYS A 12 -4.57 36.07 -2.67
C LYS A 12 -5.69 35.35 -1.91
N CYS A 13 -6.20 34.27 -2.44
CA CYS A 13 -7.24 33.47 -1.77
C CYS A 13 -6.69 32.71 -0.55
N ILE A 14 -5.42 32.29 -0.56
CA ILE A 14 -4.78 31.59 0.57
C ILE A 14 -4.43 32.56 1.70
N TYR A 15 -3.97 33.76 1.42
CA TYR A 15 -3.68 34.78 2.44
C TYR A 15 -4.87 35.15 3.33
N GLU A 16 -6.10 34.83 2.90
CA GLU A 16 -7.28 35.00 3.74
C GLU A 16 -7.39 33.88 4.83
N TYR A 17 -6.55 32.82 4.77
CA TYR A 17 -6.60 31.63 5.64
C TYR A 17 -5.34 31.39 6.47
N ASP A 18 -4.52 32.44 6.70
CA ASP A 18 -3.28 32.39 7.49
C ASP A 18 -2.04 31.71 6.87
N ASP A 19 -0.95 32.40 7.12
CA ASP A 19 0.50 32.15 7.24
C ASP A 19 1.02 30.71 6.92
N VAL A 20 0.55 30.07 5.91
CA VAL A 20 1.19 28.87 5.41
C VAL A 20 2.24 29.29 4.39
N GLY A 21 3.51 29.14 4.72
CA GLY A 21 4.65 29.41 3.84
C GLY A 21 4.71 28.41 2.67
N LEU A 22 3.74 28.54 1.75
CA LEU A 22 3.59 27.60 0.64
C LEU A 22 4.38 28.04 -0.58
N ALA A 23 5.38 27.24 -0.94
CA ALA A 23 5.84 27.19 -2.30
C ALA A 23 4.89 26.25 -3.09
N TYR A 24 4.21 26.79 -4.10
CA TYR A 24 3.42 25.95 -5.00
C TYR A 24 3.85 26.16 -6.45
N TYR A 25 3.76 25.09 -7.20
CA TYR A 25 4.05 25.09 -8.62
C TYR A 25 2.85 24.58 -9.41
N ALA A 26 2.29 25.41 -10.29
CA ALA A 26 1.25 25.01 -11.20
C ALA A 26 1.88 24.56 -12.53
N GLY A 27 1.88 23.25 -12.77
CA GLY A 27 2.33 22.66 -14.04
C GLY A 27 1.17 22.57 -15.03
N LEU A 28 1.32 23.17 -16.22
CA LEU A 28 0.43 22.97 -17.36
C LEU A 28 1.12 22.02 -18.33
N HIS A 29 0.58 20.81 -18.49
CA HIS A 29 1.02 19.90 -19.53
C HIS A 29 0.32 20.26 -20.84
N GLY A 30 1.03 20.20 -22.00
CA GLY A 30 0.56 20.65 -23.29
C GLY A 30 -0.81 20.09 -23.71
N ASP A 31 -1.04 18.80 -23.47
CA ASP A 31 -2.32 18.14 -23.77
C ASP A 31 -3.46 18.60 -22.87
N ASN A 32 -3.18 19.02 -21.65
CA ASN A 32 -4.18 19.47 -20.70
C ASN A 32 -4.62 20.91 -20.93
N TRP A 33 -3.76 21.71 -21.53
CA TRP A 33 -4.13 23.07 -21.93
C TRP A 33 -5.29 23.07 -22.93
N ASN A 34 -5.23 22.18 -23.91
CA ASN A 34 -6.32 22.03 -24.89
C ASN A 34 -7.60 21.47 -24.25
N LYS A 35 -7.48 20.69 -23.17
CA LYS A 35 -8.60 20.14 -22.39
C LYS A 35 -9.06 21.04 -21.26
N LYS A 36 -8.42 22.21 -21.09
CA LYS A 36 -8.68 23.14 -19.98
C LYS A 36 -8.58 22.48 -18.60
N ALA A 37 -7.62 21.56 -18.44
CA ALA A 37 -7.32 20.91 -17.17
C ALA A 37 -5.97 21.40 -16.61
N ILE A 38 -5.89 21.52 -15.29
CA ILE A 38 -4.69 21.97 -14.56
C ILE A 38 -4.34 20.92 -13.53
N ASP A 39 -3.08 20.50 -13.55
CA ASP A 39 -2.45 19.76 -12.47
C ASP A 39 -1.70 20.72 -11.57
N ILE A 40 -1.85 20.58 -10.28
CA ILE A 40 -1.19 21.45 -9.30
C ILE A 40 -0.23 20.61 -8.46
N THR A 41 1.00 21.09 -8.38
CA THR A 41 2.02 20.48 -7.55
C THR A 41 2.33 21.42 -6.38
N PHE A 42 2.29 20.90 -5.18
CA PHE A 42 2.71 21.58 -3.97
C PHE A 42 4.05 21.01 -3.54
N GLU A 43 5.00 21.89 -3.32
CA GLU A 43 6.33 21.58 -2.80
C GLU A 43 6.57 22.43 -1.55
N GLY A 44 7.03 21.79 -0.48
CA GLY A 44 7.26 22.46 0.79
C GLY A 44 7.85 21.49 1.82
N SER A 45 7.98 21.93 3.06
CA SER A 45 8.38 21.03 4.14
C SER A 45 7.34 19.94 4.37
N SER A 46 7.77 18.81 4.94
CA SER A 46 6.85 17.72 5.32
C SER A 46 5.72 18.22 6.23
N ALA A 47 6.01 19.17 7.12
CA ALA A 47 5.02 19.79 8.00
C ALA A 47 3.99 20.61 7.23
N ASP A 48 4.44 21.44 6.27
CA ASP A 48 3.56 22.25 5.42
C ASP A 48 2.69 21.35 4.52
N ILE A 49 3.28 20.33 3.92
CA ILE A 49 2.56 19.37 3.09
C ILE A 49 1.51 18.61 3.91
N MET A 50 1.81 18.25 5.15
CA MET A 50 0.84 17.61 6.04
C MET A 50 -0.30 18.56 6.39
N CYS A 51 0.00 19.81 6.73
CA CYS A 51 -0.99 20.86 6.98
C CYS A 51 -1.90 21.08 5.75
N LEU A 52 -1.34 21.09 4.54
CA LEU A 52 -2.12 21.17 3.30
C LEU A 52 -3.09 20.02 3.13
N LYS A 53 -2.64 18.78 3.39
CA LYS A 53 -3.47 17.59 3.28
C LYS A 53 -4.62 17.59 4.29
N ASP A 54 -4.36 18.02 5.50
CA ASP A 54 -5.36 18.11 6.57
C ASP A 54 -6.42 19.18 6.29
N ASN A 55 -6.04 20.22 5.55
CA ASN A 55 -6.91 21.33 5.18
C ASN A 55 -7.29 21.33 3.68
N LYS A 56 -7.26 20.18 3.05
CA LYS A 56 -7.45 20.01 1.59
C LYS A 56 -8.68 20.76 1.05
N LEU A 57 -9.81 20.71 1.75
CA LEU A 57 -11.04 21.39 1.32
C LEU A 57 -10.91 22.90 1.23
N ILE A 58 -10.14 23.51 2.13
CA ILE A 58 -9.88 24.97 2.11
C ILE A 58 -9.10 25.33 0.85
N PHE A 59 -8.08 24.53 0.50
CA PHE A 59 -7.26 24.75 -0.68
C PHE A 59 -8.02 24.49 -1.98
N GLU A 60 -8.87 23.46 -2.02
CA GLU A 60 -9.77 23.23 -3.15
C GLU A 60 -10.70 24.42 -3.37
N THR A 61 -11.30 24.95 -2.31
CA THR A 61 -12.16 26.14 -2.38
C THR A 61 -11.39 27.38 -2.86
N ALA A 62 -10.16 27.60 -2.36
CA ALA A 62 -9.31 28.70 -2.79
C ALA A 62 -8.92 28.59 -4.28
N LEU A 63 -8.64 27.38 -4.75
CA LEU A 63 -8.35 27.08 -6.15
C LEU A 63 -9.56 27.34 -7.06
N GLU A 64 -10.73 26.89 -6.67
CA GLU A 64 -11.97 27.15 -7.41
C GLU A 64 -12.23 28.66 -7.54
N LYS A 65 -12.06 29.42 -6.46
CA LYS A 65 -12.18 30.88 -6.49
C LYS A 65 -11.14 31.53 -7.41
N ALA A 66 -9.90 31.06 -7.38
CA ALA A 66 -8.81 31.58 -8.19
C ALA A 66 -8.96 31.28 -9.68
N LEU A 67 -9.39 30.06 -10.00
CA LEU A 67 -9.59 29.59 -11.38
C LEU A 67 -10.85 30.16 -12.01
N LYS A 68 -11.89 30.41 -11.21
CA LYS A 68 -13.20 30.82 -11.71
C LYS A 68 -13.65 29.93 -12.88
N PRO A 69 -13.92 28.63 -12.67
CA PRO A 69 -14.16 27.67 -13.76
C PRO A 69 -15.27 28.07 -14.72
N SER A 70 -16.30 28.76 -14.22
CA SER A 70 -17.42 29.28 -15.03
C SER A 70 -17.00 30.34 -16.04
N GLU A 71 -15.94 31.10 -15.75
CA GLU A 71 -15.42 32.16 -16.64
C GLU A 71 -14.27 31.64 -17.51
N SER A 72 -13.34 30.89 -16.92
CA SER A 72 -12.13 30.41 -17.58
C SER A 72 -12.29 29.09 -18.31
N GLY A 73 -13.19 28.25 -17.83
CA GLY A 73 -13.38 26.86 -18.27
C GLY A 73 -12.25 25.93 -17.84
N PHE A 74 -11.33 26.36 -16.95
CA PHE A 74 -10.27 25.51 -16.40
C PHE A 74 -10.75 24.79 -15.14
N LEU A 75 -10.45 23.50 -15.04
CA LEU A 75 -10.72 22.65 -13.90
C LEU A 75 -9.40 22.08 -13.35
N VAL A 76 -9.31 21.94 -12.03
CA VAL A 76 -8.22 21.20 -11.42
C VAL A 76 -8.48 19.71 -11.68
N ARG A 77 -7.52 19.02 -12.33
CA ARG A 77 -7.57 17.59 -12.55
C ARG A 77 -7.00 16.81 -11.36
N ASP A 78 -5.77 17.15 -10.99
CA ASP A 78 -5.06 16.49 -9.89
C ASP A 78 -4.24 17.46 -9.07
N MET A 79 -4.02 17.09 -7.80
CA MET A 79 -3.11 17.77 -6.90
C MET A 79 -2.04 16.82 -6.42
N TYR A 80 -0.78 17.22 -6.57
CA TYR A 80 0.39 16.45 -6.15
C TYR A 80 1.09 17.17 -5.01
N PHE A 81 1.59 16.41 -4.05
CA PHE A 81 2.20 16.92 -2.83
C PHE A 81 3.58 16.31 -2.66
N PHE A 82 4.61 17.13 -2.84
CA PHE A 82 6.01 16.72 -2.73
C PHE A 82 6.69 17.48 -1.58
N PRO A 83 6.96 16.80 -0.45
CA PRO A 83 7.81 17.38 0.57
C PRO A 83 9.24 17.50 0.01
N ASN A 84 9.87 18.68 0.19
CA ASN A 84 11.22 18.96 -0.29
C ASN A 84 12.30 18.76 0.78
N ASP A 85 11.90 18.50 2.02
CA ASP A 85 12.74 18.14 3.15
C ASP A 85 12.92 16.60 3.33
N VAL A 86 12.32 15.80 2.42
CA VAL A 86 12.46 14.32 2.44
C VAL A 86 13.92 13.88 2.30
N LEU A 87 14.78 14.72 1.72
CA LEU A 87 16.21 14.41 1.65
C LEU A 87 16.89 14.45 3.03
N ASP A 88 16.38 15.27 3.96
CA ASP A 88 16.90 15.32 5.34
C ASP A 88 16.41 14.14 6.18
N ASP A 89 15.28 13.54 5.79
CA ASP A 89 14.71 12.35 6.42
C ASP A 89 15.11 11.03 5.72
N MET A 90 15.97 11.09 4.71
CA MET A 90 16.46 9.86 4.07
C MET A 90 17.28 9.05 5.07
N PRO A 91 16.98 7.75 5.22
CA PRO A 91 17.76 6.89 6.10
C PRO A 91 19.24 6.95 5.74
N GLU A 92 20.11 7.20 6.73
CA GLU A 92 21.54 7.33 6.51
C GLU A 92 22.17 6.00 6.10
N THR A 93 21.58 4.88 6.54
CA THR A 93 22.05 3.54 6.24
C THR A 93 20.93 2.63 5.71
N ASN A 94 21.31 1.50 5.08
CA ASN A 94 20.34 0.48 4.67
C ASN A 94 19.59 -0.14 5.87
N GLU A 95 20.22 -0.18 7.05
CA GLU A 95 19.57 -0.66 8.27
C GLU A 95 18.51 0.33 8.75
N ASP A 96 18.79 1.63 8.73
CA ASP A 96 17.80 2.67 9.11
C ASP A 96 16.60 2.66 8.15
N ARG A 97 16.88 2.51 6.85
CA ARG A 97 15.83 2.35 5.84
C ARG A 97 14.98 1.11 6.11
N LEU A 98 15.61 -0.04 6.38
CA LEU A 98 14.88 -1.27 6.68
C LEU A 98 14.00 -1.10 7.93
N ASN A 99 14.52 -0.44 8.97
CA ASN A 99 13.76 -0.17 10.19
C ASN A 99 12.55 0.74 9.91
N ALA A 100 12.71 1.77 9.09
CA ALA A 100 11.62 2.64 8.65
C ALA A 100 10.56 1.86 7.85
N ASP A 101 10.97 1.01 6.92
CA ASP A 101 10.07 0.16 6.14
C ASP A 101 9.33 -0.86 7.05
N ILE A 102 10.00 -1.40 8.08
CA ILE A 102 9.36 -2.28 9.07
C ILE A 102 8.29 -1.52 9.87
N GLU A 103 8.54 -0.28 10.30
CA GLU A 103 7.53 0.51 11.02
C GLU A 103 6.30 0.81 10.15
N ILE A 104 6.49 1.15 8.89
CA ILE A 104 5.39 1.30 7.92
C ILE A 104 4.63 -0.03 7.76
N ALA A 105 5.36 -1.13 7.60
CA ALA A 105 4.77 -2.45 7.44
C ALA A 105 3.98 -2.89 8.69
N LYS A 106 4.40 -2.53 9.90
CA LYS A 106 3.65 -2.79 11.15
C LYS A 106 2.31 -2.09 11.18
N VAL A 107 2.20 -0.88 10.64
CA VAL A 107 0.91 -0.18 10.51
C VAL A 107 -0.01 -0.96 9.59
N VAL A 108 0.48 -1.37 8.42
CA VAL A 108 -0.28 -2.19 7.47
C VAL A 108 -0.66 -3.53 8.11
N LEU A 109 0.26 -4.21 8.80
CA LEU A 109 0.02 -5.46 9.52
C LEU A 109 -1.12 -5.32 10.53
N SER A 110 -1.12 -4.25 11.32
CA SER A 110 -2.19 -3.96 12.30
C SER A 110 -3.54 -3.81 11.60
N ASP A 111 -3.59 -3.10 10.48
CA ASP A 111 -4.81 -2.93 9.70
C ASP A 111 -5.30 -4.24 9.09
N LEU A 112 -4.39 -5.06 8.55
CA LEU A 112 -4.73 -6.39 8.01
C LEU A 112 -5.26 -7.33 9.10
N ILE A 113 -4.68 -7.30 10.30
CA ILE A 113 -5.17 -8.09 11.45
C ILE A 113 -6.57 -7.63 11.85
N GLN A 114 -6.84 -6.33 11.96
CA GLN A 114 -8.16 -5.80 12.30
C GLN A 114 -9.24 -6.21 11.28
N ILE A 115 -8.89 -6.19 9.99
CA ILE A 115 -9.79 -6.67 8.93
C ILE A 115 -9.98 -8.19 9.06
N GLY A 116 -8.90 -8.93 9.31
CA GLY A 116 -8.92 -10.36 9.53
C GLY A 116 -9.80 -10.80 10.70
N GLU A 117 -9.80 -10.02 11.80
CA GLU A 117 -10.72 -10.25 12.91
C GLU A 117 -12.19 -10.15 12.48
N ARG A 118 -12.51 -9.19 11.60
CA ARG A 118 -13.86 -9.07 11.04
C ARG A 118 -14.20 -10.27 10.15
N VAL A 119 -13.25 -10.76 9.36
CA VAL A 119 -13.43 -11.98 8.56
C VAL A 119 -13.70 -13.17 9.47
N CYS A 120 -12.93 -13.38 10.54
CA CYS A 120 -13.09 -14.47 11.49
C CYS A 120 -14.44 -14.44 12.24
N LEU A 121 -14.99 -13.25 12.48
CA LEU A 121 -16.27 -13.05 13.18
C LEU A 121 -17.49 -13.11 12.26
N ASN A 122 -17.29 -13.07 10.96
CA ASN A 122 -18.38 -13.03 9.98
C ASN A 122 -18.68 -14.42 9.43
N TYR A 123 -19.81 -14.99 9.80
CA TYR A 123 -20.26 -16.31 9.34
C TYR A 123 -20.45 -16.43 7.81
N SER A 124 -20.48 -15.31 7.09
CA SER A 124 -20.48 -15.32 5.62
C SER A 124 -19.15 -15.81 5.04
N PHE A 125 -18.05 -15.72 5.82
CA PHE A 125 -16.75 -16.24 5.44
C PHE A 125 -16.53 -17.60 6.14
N ASN A 126 -16.60 -18.66 5.36
CA ASN A 126 -16.52 -20.04 5.84
C ASN A 126 -15.82 -20.94 4.82
N GLU A 127 -15.86 -22.24 5.05
CA GLU A 127 -15.23 -23.22 4.17
C GLU A 127 -15.69 -23.17 2.71
N ASN A 128 -16.89 -22.63 2.42
CA ASN A 128 -17.43 -22.50 1.07
C ASN A 128 -17.10 -21.16 0.41
N SER A 129 -16.55 -20.22 1.15
CA SER A 129 -16.14 -18.91 0.59
C SER A 129 -14.98 -19.07 -0.39
N THR A 130 -15.00 -18.33 -1.47
CA THR A 130 -13.87 -18.30 -2.40
C THR A 130 -12.78 -17.39 -1.86
N GLU A 131 -11.54 -17.64 -2.23
CA GLU A 131 -10.40 -16.76 -1.96
C GLU A 131 -10.69 -15.32 -2.44
N ASN A 132 -11.15 -15.20 -3.68
CA ASN A 132 -11.48 -13.90 -4.28
C ASN A 132 -12.52 -13.12 -3.45
N SER A 133 -13.56 -13.79 -2.91
CA SER A 133 -14.56 -13.10 -2.11
C SER A 133 -14.01 -12.52 -0.81
N ILE A 134 -12.99 -13.15 -0.23
CA ILE A 134 -12.31 -12.65 0.97
C ILE A 134 -11.31 -11.55 0.59
N ASN A 135 -10.60 -11.72 -0.52
CA ASN A 135 -9.71 -10.69 -1.06
C ASN A 135 -10.47 -9.40 -1.40
N ASP A 136 -11.67 -9.51 -2.02
CA ASP A 136 -12.54 -8.36 -2.30
C ASP A 136 -12.94 -7.63 -1.02
N TYR A 137 -13.30 -8.38 0.04
CA TYR A 137 -13.61 -7.78 1.34
C TYR A 137 -12.40 -7.04 1.93
N TYR A 138 -11.20 -7.63 1.86
CA TYR A 138 -9.96 -6.95 2.27
C TYR A 138 -9.74 -5.66 1.49
N ARG A 139 -9.93 -5.70 0.18
CA ARG A 139 -9.79 -4.54 -0.72
C ARG A 139 -10.72 -3.40 -0.33
N ASP A 140 -12.00 -3.70 -0.11
CA ASP A 140 -13.00 -2.71 0.29
C ASP A 140 -12.65 -2.08 1.64
N MET A 141 -12.29 -2.91 2.64
CA MET A 141 -11.95 -2.43 3.97
C MET A 141 -10.66 -1.60 4.00
N LEU A 142 -9.65 -1.98 3.21
CA LEU A 142 -8.41 -1.21 3.07
C LEU A 142 -8.66 0.13 2.39
N SER A 143 -9.55 0.17 1.40
CA SER A 143 -9.97 1.43 0.77
C SER A 143 -10.65 2.37 1.78
N ILE A 144 -11.52 1.85 2.66
CA ILE A 144 -12.15 2.62 3.75
C ILE A 144 -11.09 3.16 4.73
N LYS A 145 -10.01 2.41 4.98
CA LYS A 145 -8.89 2.84 5.81
C LYS A 145 -7.96 3.87 5.11
N GLY A 146 -8.27 4.26 3.88
CA GLY A 146 -7.54 5.30 3.14
C GLY A 146 -6.35 4.79 2.33
N TYR A 147 -6.19 3.47 2.21
CA TYR A 147 -5.24 2.92 1.24
C TYR A 147 -5.78 3.10 -0.17
N LYS A 148 -4.89 3.45 -1.08
CA LYS A 148 -5.22 3.40 -2.50
C LYS A 148 -4.72 2.06 -3.04
N GLU A 149 -5.61 1.30 -3.61
CA GLU A 149 -5.23 0.20 -4.47
C GLU A 149 -4.71 0.80 -5.78
N VAL A 150 -3.51 0.46 -6.16
CA VAL A 150 -3.07 0.66 -7.53
C VAL A 150 -3.87 -0.36 -8.34
N LYS A 151 -5.08 0.06 -8.73
CA LYS A 151 -5.93 -0.75 -9.57
C LYS A 151 -5.23 -0.99 -10.88
N ASP A 152 -5.46 -2.16 -11.24
CA ASP A 152 -5.30 -2.80 -12.48
C ASP A 152 -4.01 -3.57 -12.54
N GLN A 153 -4.21 -4.94 -12.52
CA GLN A 153 -3.41 -5.75 -13.42
C GLN A 153 -2.13 -5.04 -13.85
N THR A 154 -1.58 -4.24 -12.89
CA THR A 154 -0.30 -3.60 -13.12
C THR A 154 0.65 -4.75 -13.25
N ARG A 155 1.03 -4.96 -14.48
CA ARG A 155 1.96 -5.96 -14.97
C ARG A 155 3.29 -5.81 -14.26
N HIS A 156 3.30 -6.13 -12.96
CA HIS A 156 4.50 -6.20 -12.15
C HIS A 156 5.14 -7.57 -12.37
N GLY A 157 6.11 -7.61 -13.23
CA GLY A 157 6.87 -8.83 -13.47
C GLY A 157 6.42 -9.63 -14.69
N ILE A 158 7.25 -10.58 -15.06
CA ILE A 158 7.04 -11.51 -16.16
C ILE A 158 6.45 -12.78 -15.55
N SER A 159 5.27 -13.24 -16.04
CA SER A 159 4.78 -14.57 -15.69
C SER A 159 5.82 -15.63 -16.07
N LEU A 160 5.83 -16.75 -15.34
CA LEU A 160 6.73 -17.89 -15.67
C LEU A 160 6.67 -18.33 -17.14
N ASN A 161 5.60 -17.99 -17.84
CA ASN A 161 5.39 -18.31 -19.26
C ASN A 161 5.73 -17.16 -20.21
N GLY A 162 6.17 -15.99 -19.69
CA GLY A 162 6.60 -14.85 -20.50
C GLY A 162 5.53 -14.19 -21.37
N LYS A 163 4.25 -14.57 -21.23
CA LYS A 163 3.17 -14.13 -22.11
C LYS A 163 2.08 -13.32 -21.44
N ASP A 164 1.86 -13.51 -20.13
CA ASP A 164 0.83 -12.81 -19.40
C ASP A 164 1.43 -12.09 -18.19
N ALA A 165 0.90 -10.93 -17.87
CA ALA A 165 1.30 -10.22 -16.65
C ALA A 165 0.81 -11.01 -15.45
N ALA A 166 1.67 -11.13 -14.45
CA ALA A 166 1.29 -11.73 -13.19
C ALA A 166 0.37 -10.75 -12.42
N GLU A 167 -0.81 -11.21 -12.00
CA GLU A 167 -1.76 -10.42 -11.22
C GLU A 167 -1.41 -10.51 -9.74
N VAL A 168 -1.18 -9.35 -9.12
CA VAL A 168 -1.10 -9.20 -7.65
C VAL A 168 -2.51 -9.19 -7.10
N ASP A 169 -2.78 -9.92 -6.02
CA ASP A 169 -4.12 -9.91 -5.41
C ASP A 169 -4.50 -8.51 -4.95
N ILE A 170 -3.63 -7.84 -4.16
CA ILE A 170 -3.81 -6.44 -3.78
C ILE A 170 -2.43 -5.76 -3.66
N LEU A 171 -2.26 -4.66 -4.36
CA LEU A 171 -1.12 -3.78 -4.21
C LEU A 171 -1.55 -2.51 -3.48
N LEU A 172 -0.98 -2.27 -2.31
CA LEU A 172 -1.29 -1.10 -1.50
C LEU A 172 -0.34 0.04 -1.78
N SER A 173 -0.91 1.21 -2.06
CA SER A 173 -0.15 2.44 -2.16
C SER A 173 -0.68 3.51 -1.21
N LYS A 174 0.22 4.36 -0.76
CA LYS A 174 -0.09 5.55 0.04
C LYS A 174 0.78 6.70 -0.44
N ASN A 175 0.16 7.84 -0.70
CA ASN A 175 0.87 9.02 -1.23
C ASN A 175 1.66 8.77 -2.53
N GLY A 176 1.15 7.86 -3.39
CA GLY A 176 1.81 7.51 -4.66
C GLY A 176 2.99 6.55 -4.54
N LYS A 177 3.35 6.09 -3.33
CA LYS A 177 4.40 5.10 -3.09
C LYS A 177 3.75 3.73 -2.81
N GLU A 178 4.26 2.67 -3.42
CA GLU A 178 3.95 1.30 -3.03
C GLU A 178 4.45 1.05 -1.61
N ILE A 179 3.57 0.53 -0.76
CA ILE A 179 3.91 0.27 0.66
C ILE A 179 3.70 -1.18 1.07
N ALA A 180 2.87 -1.93 0.34
CA ALA A 180 2.65 -3.33 0.65
C ALA A 180 2.12 -4.12 -0.54
N ILE A 181 2.57 -5.37 -0.65
CA ILE A 181 2.01 -6.40 -1.52
C ILE A 181 1.25 -7.38 -0.63
N PHE A 182 0.02 -7.68 -1.02
CA PHE A 182 -0.83 -8.64 -0.33
C PHE A 182 -1.12 -9.81 -1.28
N GLU A 183 -0.90 -11.03 -0.81
CA GLU A 183 -1.24 -12.27 -1.49
C GLU A 183 -2.10 -13.12 -0.57
N GLY A 184 -3.35 -13.37 -0.97
CA GLY A 184 -4.29 -14.22 -0.25
C GLY A 184 -4.15 -15.68 -0.68
N LEU A 185 -4.39 -16.61 0.24
CA LEU A 185 -4.51 -18.04 -0.12
C LEU A 185 -5.47 -18.75 0.82
N LYS A 186 -6.33 -19.60 0.25
CA LYS A 186 -7.27 -20.39 1.03
C LYS A 186 -6.72 -21.78 1.28
N LEU A 187 -6.70 -22.20 2.56
CA LEU A 187 -6.11 -23.45 3.00
C LEU A 187 -7.06 -24.25 3.90
N ASP A 188 -7.20 -25.53 3.63
CA ASP A 188 -7.81 -26.52 4.52
C ASP A 188 -6.75 -27.36 5.24
N CYS A 189 -5.57 -27.46 4.65
CA CYS A 189 -4.40 -28.17 5.17
C CYS A 189 -3.11 -27.51 4.70
N VAL A 190 -1.97 -27.94 5.21
CA VAL A 190 -0.65 -27.46 4.77
C VAL A 190 -0.26 -28.15 3.46
N ASN A 191 -0.68 -27.55 2.35
CA ASN A 191 -0.28 -27.96 1.00
C ASN A 191 0.99 -27.21 0.59
N GLN A 192 2.13 -27.88 0.75
CA GLN A 192 3.45 -27.27 0.53
C GLN A 192 3.64 -26.73 -0.89
N SER A 193 3.20 -27.46 -1.92
CA SER A 193 3.36 -27.03 -3.32
C SER A 193 2.50 -25.81 -3.66
N TYR A 194 1.29 -25.74 -3.11
CA TYR A 194 0.41 -24.59 -3.28
C TYR A 194 0.95 -23.35 -2.54
N ILE A 195 1.36 -23.54 -1.29
CA ILE A 195 1.93 -22.46 -0.47
C ILE A 195 3.22 -21.91 -1.12
N SER A 196 4.13 -22.78 -1.56
CA SER A 196 5.37 -22.34 -2.22
C SER A 196 5.11 -21.55 -3.49
N ALA A 197 4.15 -21.96 -4.30
CA ALA A 197 3.79 -21.26 -5.54
C ALA A 197 3.32 -19.83 -5.26
N HIS A 198 2.50 -19.60 -4.21
CA HIS A 198 2.05 -18.27 -3.82
C HIS A 198 3.18 -17.43 -3.21
N ILE A 199 4.04 -18.02 -2.38
CA ILE A 199 5.22 -17.34 -1.84
C ILE A 199 6.13 -16.88 -2.97
N ASP A 200 6.48 -17.78 -3.90
CA ASP A 200 7.37 -17.45 -5.02
C ASP A 200 6.77 -16.38 -5.92
N LYS A 201 5.48 -16.48 -6.20
CA LYS A 201 4.71 -15.50 -6.97
C LYS A 201 4.80 -14.11 -6.32
N ALA A 202 4.50 -14.00 -5.02
CA ALA A 202 4.49 -12.74 -4.30
C ALA A 202 5.89 -12.11 -4.20
N ILE A 203 6.91 -12.92 -3.93
CA ILE A 203 8.28 -12.44 -3.65
C ILE A 203 9.07 -12.19 -4.93
N VAL A 204 8.97 -13.10 -5.91
CA VAL A 204 9.80 -13.03 -7.13
C VAL A 204 9.10 -12.25 -8.23
N ASN A 205 7.83 -12.61 -8.52
CA ASN A 205 7.15 -12.10 -9.71
C ASN A 205 6.56 -10.71 -9.48
N TYR A 206 6.01 -10.45 -8.29
CA TYR A 206 5.32 -9.19 -8.01
C TYR A 206 6.22 -8.16 -7.36
N ASN A 207 7.17 -8.59 -6.53
CA ASN A 207 7.99 -7.69 -5.74
C ASN A 207 9.26 -7.27 -6.46
N SER A 208 9.13 -6.32 -7.38
CA SER A 208 10.27 -5.76 -8.11
C SER A 208 11.05 -4.72 -7.29
N LEU A 209 10.41 -4.06 -6.32
CA LEU A 209 10.98 -2.93 -5.59
C LEU A 209 11.48 -3.29 -4.18
N GLY A 210 11.28 -4.53 -3.72
CA GLY A 210 11.56 -4.91 -2.32
C GLY A 210 10.51 -4.33 -1.36
N THR A 211 9.25 -4.30 -1.77
CA THR A 211 8.12 -3.81 -0.98
C THR A 211 7.75 -4.82 0.12
N ALA A 212 7.30 -4.34 1.28
CA ALA A 212 6.80 -5.21 2.35
C ALA A 212 5.71 -6.16 1.82
N THR A 213 5.84 -7.46 2.10
CA THR A 213 4.96 -8.48 1.52
C THR A 213 4.15 -9.18 2.61
N PHE A 214 2.86 -9.37 2.39
CA PHE A 214 1.94 -10.01 3.31
C PHE A 214 1.28 -11.22 2.64
N ILE A 215 1.58 -12.42 3.15
CA ILE A 215 0.99 -13.68 2.74
C ILE A 215 -0.12 -14.02 3.73
N VAL A 216 -1.38 -13.91 3.31
CA VAL A 216 -2.55 -14.04 4.19
C VAL A 216 -3.30 -15.32 3.90
N SER A 217 -3.23 -16.28 4.82
CA SER A 217 -3.85 -17.61 4.69
C SER A 217 -5.22 -17.64 5.37
N TYR A 218 -6.28 -17.90 4.61
CA TYR A 218 -7.64 -18.13 5.10
C TYR A 218 -7.81 -19.62 5.39
N VAL A 219 -7.85 -19.97 6.67
CA VAL A 219 -7.71 -21.37 7.11
C VAL A 219 -9.05 -21.93 7.58
N SER A 220 -9.59 -22.89 6.83
CA SER A 220 -10.80 -23.62 7.17
C SER A 220 -10.44 -25.01 7.72
N THR A 221 -10.10 -25.10 9.00
CA THR A 221 -9.73 -26.37 9.66
C THR A 221 -10.32 -26.46 11.06
N ALA A 222 -10.67 -27.67 11.48
CA ALA A 222 -11.16 -27.92 12.83
C ALA A 222 -10.09 -27.67 13.91
N ASN A 223 -8.82 -27.93 13.60
CA ASN A 223 -7.71 -27.75 14.54
C ASN A 223 -6.70 -26.72 14.01
N PHE A 224 -6.99 -25.46 14.25
CA PHE A 224 -6.20 -24.33 13.80
C PHE A 224 -4.79 -24.30 14.44
N GLU A 225 -4.66 -24.68 15.71
CA GLU A 225 -3.36 -24.75 16.37
C GLU A 225 -2.45 -25.81 15.73
N PHE A 226 -2.99 -26.98 15.44
CA PHE A 226 -2.24 -28.04 14.78
C PHE A 226 -1.86 -27.63 13.34
N PHE A 227 -2.76 -26.97 12.63
CA PHE A 227 -2.47 -26.40 11.31
C PHE A 227 -1.29 -25.42 11.42
N TRP A 228 -1.36 -24.44 12.34
CA TRP A 228 -0.31 -23.44 12.50
C TRP A 228 1.05 -24.06 12.81
N LYS A 229 1.12 -25.00 13.73
CA LYS A 229 2.38 -25.70 14.04
C LYS A 229 3.01 -26.35 12.80
N ARG A 230 2.21 -26.96 11.94
CA ARG A 230 2.71 -27.54 10.69
C ARG A 230 3.08 -26.51 9.65
N TYR A 231 2.33 -25.42 9.57
CA TYR A 231 2.58 -24.33 8.66
C TYR A 231 3.87 -23.58 9.04
N SER A 232 4.02 -23.27 10.30
CA SER A 232 5.23 -22.68 10.89
C SER A 232 6.47 -23.56 10.65
N ALA A 233 6.40 -24.85 10.99
CA ALA A 233 7.48 -25.80 10.73
C ALA A 233 7.85 -25.91 9.23
N TYR A 234 6.88 -25.78 8.34
CA TYR A 234 7.15 -25.74 6.90
C TYR A 234 7.87 -24.44 6.51
N LEU A 235 7.42 -23.28 6.99
CA LEU A 235 8.05 -21.98 6.68
C LEU A 235 9.49 -21.87 7.20
N GLU A 236 9.79 -22.47 8.37
CA GLU A 236 11.14 -22.52 8.94
C GLU A 236 12.15 -23.24 8.04
N ILE A 237 11.71 -24.27 7.34
CA ILE A 237 12.58 -25.08 6.47
C ILE A 237 12.44 -24.74 4.98
N TYR A 238 11.51 -23.83 4.63
CA TYR A 238 11.26 -23.46 3.26
C TYR A 238 12.49 -22.75 2.67
N LYS A 239 12.89 -23.19 1.49
CA LYS A 239 14.00 -22.57 0.76
C LYS A 239 13.46 -21.43 -0.08
N PHE A 240 13.54 -20.23 0.48
CA PHE A 240 13.13 -19.03 -0.24
C PHE A 240 13.95 -18.87 -1.52
N PRO A 241 13.34 -18.38 -2.60
CA PRO A 241 14.02 -18.19 -3.90
C PRO A 241 15.04 -17.04 -3.89
N ILE A 242 15.04 -16.22 -2.85
CA ILE A 242 15.97 -15.10 -2.63
C ILE A 242 16.61 -15.21 -1.25
N GLU A 243 17.62 -14.39 -0.97
CA GLU A 243 18.38 -14.43 0.27
C GLU A 243 17.50 -14.17 1.50
N VAL A 244 17.71 -14.95 2.56
CA VAL A 244 17.11 -14.74 3.88
C VAL A 244 18.08 -13.94 4.74
N LYS A 245 17.73 -12.69 5.06
CA LYS A 245 18.54 -11.78 5.87
C LYS A 245 18.34 -11.98 7.37
N ARG A 246 17.08 -12.06 7.80
CA ARG A 246 16.70 -12.46 9.16
C ARG A 246 15.76 -13.65 9.06
N LYS A 247 16.03 -14.68 9.87
CA LYS A 247 15.28 -15.94 9.83
C LYS A 247 13.83 -15.75 10.26
N TYR A 248 13.04 -16.77 9.95
CA TYR A 248 11.66 -16.90 10.40
C TYR A 248 11.54 -16.71 11.92
N GLU A 249 10.55 -15.92 12.32
CA GLU A 249 10.20 -15.64 13.72
C GLU A 249 8.69 -15.59 13.87
N GLU A 250 8.15 -16.36 14.82
CA GLU A 250 6.76 -16.23 15.22
C GLU A 250 6.58 -14.97 16.06
N LEU A 251 5.56 -14.19 15.74
CA LEU A 251 5.19 -13.00 16.51
C LEU A 251 4.14 -13.33 17.57
N THR A 252 3.91 -12.40 18.49
CA THR A 252 2.83 -12.53 19.49
C THR A 252 1.48 -12.67 18.80
N TYR A 253 0.68 -13.64 19.24
CA TYR A 253 -0.64 -13.89 18.67
C TYR A 253 -1.62 -12.80 19.05
N PRO A 254 -2.24 -12.12 18.08
CA PRO A 254 -3.19 -11.05 18.36
C PRO A 254 -4.45 -11.56 19.09
N ASN A 255 -4.92 -12.77 18.73
CA ASN A 255 -6.11 -13.42 19.27
C ASN A 255 -6.10 -14.94 18.99
N ALA A 256 -7.14 -15.65 19.40
CA ALA A 256 -7.26 -17.10 19.23
C ALA A 256 -7.37 -17.56 17.76
N SER A 257 -7.85 -16.69 16.88
CA SER A 257 -8.11 -17.02 15.46
C SER A 257 -7.05 -16.46 14.50
N THR A 258 -6.01 -15.79 15.00
CA THR A 258 -4.96 -15.17 14.18
C THR A 258 -3.58 -15.61 14.64
N ARG A 259 -2.73 -15.94 13.69
CA ARG A 259 -1.30 -16.24 13.89
C ARG A 259 -0.48 -15.39 12.94
N VAL A 260 0.66 -14.94 13.40
CA VAL A 260 1.55 -14.08 12.63
C VAL A 260 2.99 -14.53 12.79
N ALA A 261 3.71 -14.53 11.70
CA ALA A 261 5.15 -14.70 11.68
C ALA A 261 5.80 -13.72 10.70
N SER A 262 7.08 -13.50 10.83
CA SER A 262 7.84 -12.61 9.95
C SER A 262 9.19 -13.21 9.55
N ILE A 263 9.72 -12.70 8.46
CA ILE A 263 11.05 -12.96 7.94
C ILE A 263 11.55 -11.69 7.24
N ILE A 264 12.84 -11.44 7.24
CA ILE A 264 13.44 -10.41 6.38
C ILE A 264 14.12 -11.10 5.22
N LEU A 265 13.72 -10.74 4.02
CA LEU A 265 14.27 -11.21 2.77
C LEU A 265 15.13 -10.12 2.13
N SER A 266 16.05 -10.49 1.25
CA SER A 266 16.92 -9.57 0.51
C SER A 266 16.85 -9.87 -0.99
N LYS A 267 16.55 -8.86 -1.78
CA LYS A 267 16.56 -8.93 -3.24
C LYS A 267 17.58 -7.94 -3.79
N ASP A 268 18.61 -8.45 -4.44
CA ASP A 268 19.71 -7.64 -4.97
C ASP A 268 20.35 -6.70 -3.92
N GLY A 269 20.44 -7.17 -2.66
CA GLY A 269 20.96 -6.39 -1.54
C GLY A 269 19.98 -5.42 -0.90
N TYR A 270 18.72 -5.37 -1.38
CA TYR A 270 17.66 -4.59 -0.78
C TYR A 270 16.82 -5.46 0.16
N ASP A 271 16.89 -5.17 1.46
CA ASP A 271 16.23 -5.93 2.50
C ASP A 271 14.78 -5.43 2.71
N PHE A 272 13.81 -6.35 2.87
CA PHE A 272 12.41 -6.01 3.10
C PHE A 272 11.70 -7.04 3.97
N PRO A 273 10.67 -6.63 4.76
CA PRO A 273 9.91 -7.55 5.60
C PRO A 273 8.87 -8.33 4.81
N THR A 274 8.74 -9.61 5.14
CA THR A 274 7.65 -10.47 4.68
C THR A 274 6.93 -11.05 5.88
N TYR A 275 5.61 -10.92 5.91
CA TYR A 275 4.74 -11.40 6.96
C TYR A 275 3.85 -12.54 6.49
N PHE A 276 3.70 -13.55 7.34
CA PHE A 276 2.78 -14.66 7.16
C PHE A 276 1.67 -14.54 8.19
N ILE A 277 0.44 -14.38 7.72
CA ILE A 277 -0.74 -14.24 8.57
C ILE A 277 -1.65 -15.43 8.30
N ALA A 278 -2.03 -16.17 9.34
CA ALA A 278 -3.04 -17.20 9.23
C ALA A 278 -4.29 -16.80 10.02
N LEU A 279 -5.43 -16.86 9.37
CA LEU A 279 -6.74 -16.49 9.90
C LEU A 279 -7.66 -17.70 9.90
N LYS A 280 -8.20 -18.06 11.06
CA LYS A 280 -9.20 -19.12 11.15
C LYS A 280 -10.54 -18.58 10.65
N ILE A 281 -11.01 -19.09 9.52
CA ILE A 281 -12.38 -18.88 9.04
C ILE A 281 -13.28 -20.03 9.47
N SER A 282 -14.59 -19.76 9.65
CA SER A 282 -15.56 -20.70 10.22
C SER A 282 -15.86 -21.86 9.30
#